data_7579cbbfe874248330b24723e726f796
#
_entry.id   7579cbbfe874248330b24723e726f796
#
_cell.length_a   1.000
_cell.length_b   1.000
_cell.length_c   1.000
_cell.angle_alpha   90.00
_cell.angle_beta   90.00
_cell.angle_gamma   90.00
#
_symmetry.space_group_name_H-M   'P 1'
#
loop_
_entity.id
_entity.type
_entity.pdbx_description
1 polymer ?
#
loop_
_entity_poly.entity_id
_entity_poly.type
_entity_poly.pdbx_seq_one_letter_code
_entity_poly.pdbx_strand_id
1 'polypeptide(L)'
;KHEEVFTVGKKIIEQFGTIDILINNAGVSQRSLTAETSFNVDESLITTNFLGTVAVTKSILSTMIKQQAGQIVVISSIVGKIGTPMRSSYAASKHALHGFFDSLRAEIYDKNVNILIVCPGFVKTNVSINALNSTGAKQGTMDVTTENGLSPDYVAEKIIKAIDAKKEEVIIAGFREKTAVLLKRFVPTLFSKIIRKSKVV
;
A
#
# COMPACT_ATOMS: atom_id res chain seq x y z
N LYS A 1 -1.47 18.44 -1.87
CA LYS A 1 -2.51 19.32 -2.41
C LYS A 1 -3.32 18.53 -3.44
N HIS A 2 -4.57 18.18 -3.12
CA HIS A 2 -5.38 17.29 -3.96
C HIS A 2 -5.71 17.93 -5.33
N GLU A 3 -5.93 19.24 -5.38
CA GLU A 3 -6.21 19.98 -6.63
C GLU A 3 -5.06 19.85 -7.66
N GLU A 4 -3.82 19.86 -7.20
CA GLU A 4 -2.65 19.65 -8.07
C GLU A 4 -2.67 18.26 -8.72
N VAL A 5 -3.10 17.24 -7.99
CA VAL A 5 -3.20 15.86 -8.51
C VAL A 5 -4.20 15.79 -9.68
N PHE A 6 -5.38 16.39 -9.54
CA PHE A 6 -6.38 16.44 -10.61
C PHE A 6 -5.90 17.24 -11.82
N THR A 7 -5.21 18.36 -11.58
CA THR A 7 -4.62 19.17 -12.65
C THR A 7 -3.55 18.38 -13.43
N VAL A 8 -2.67 17.67 -12.72
CA VAL A 8 -1.64 16.83 -13.35
C VAL A 8 -2.26 15.66 -14.09
N GLY A 9 -3.24 14.96 -13.49
CA GLY A 9 -3.96 13.87 -14.15
C GLY A 9 -4.58 14.31 -15.46
N LYS A 10 -5.24 15.48 -15.49
CA LYS A 10 -5.81 16.06 -16.70
C LYS A 10 -4.75 16.33 -17.78
N LYS A 11 -3.61 16.94 -17.41
CA LYS A 11 -2.50 17.19 -18.35
C LYS A 11 -1.93 15.90 -18.95
N ILE A 12 -1.80 14.84 -18.15
CA ILE A 12 -1.32 13.54 -18.62
C ILE A 12 -2.30 12.97 -19.65
N ILE A 13 -3.61 13.03 -19.39
CA ILE A 13 -4.65 12.57 -20.31
C ILE A 13 -4.65 13.41 -21.60
N GLU A 14 -4.52 14.72 -21.49
CA GLU A 14 -4.44 15.61 -22.66
C GLU A 14 -3.22 15.32 -23.52
N GLN A 15 -2.09 14.96 -22.92
CA GLN A 15 -0.84 14.69 -23.62
C GLN A 15 -0.79 13.29 -24.26
N PHE A 16 -1.29 12.25 -23.57
CA PHE A 16 -1.12 10.86 -23.99
C PHE A 16 -2.42 10.20 -24.50
N GLY A 17 -3.57 10.78 -24.22
CA GLY A 17 -4.89 10.28 -24.62
C GLY A 17 -5.38 9.08 -23.81
N THR A 18 -4.52 8.09 -23.58
CA THR A 18 -4.85 6.83 -22.90
C THR A 18 -3.91 6.57 -21.72
N ILE A 19 -4.41 5.80 -20.75
CA ILE A 19 -3.62 5.29 -19.63
C ILE A 19 -3.88 3.79 -19.54
N ASP A 20 -2.87 2.99 -19.80
CA ASP A 20 -2.98 1.53 -19.76
C ASP A 20 -2.79 0.97 -18.35
N ILE A 21 -1.79 1.49 -17.60
CA ILE A 21 -1.47 1.01 -16.26
C ILE A 21 -1.21 2.20 -15.33
N LEU A 22 -1.92 2.24 -14.21
CA LEU A 22 -1.62 3.11 -13.08
C LEU A 22 -0.98 2.30 -11.95
N ILE A 23 0.20 2.69 -11.48
CA ILE A 23 0.84 2.08 -10.31
C ILE A 23 0.87 3.08 -9.16
N ASN A 24 -0.01 2.89 -8.20
CA ASN A 24 -0.06 3.65 -6.95
C ASN A 24 0.97 3.08 -5.97
N ASN A 25 2.21 3.56 -6.04
CA ASN A 25 3.34 3.08 -5.24
C ASN A 25 3.76 4.03 -4.11
N ALA A 26 3.44 5.31 -4.20
CA ALA A 26 3.85 6.30 -3.22
C ALA A 26 3.35 5.94 -1.81
N GLY A 27 4.22 6.12 -0.81
CA GLY A 27 3.84 5.86 0.57
C GLY A 27 4.98 6.07 1.56
N VAL A 28 4.62 6.33 2.79
CA VAL A 28 5.50 6.58 3.94
C VAL A 28 5.15 5.59 5.04
N SER A 29 6.17 5.09 5.76
CA SER A 29 5.99 4.19 6.90
C SER A 29 6.08 4.94 8.23
N GLN A 30 5.83 4.23 9.35
CA GLN A 30 5.86 4.76 10.72
C GLN A 30 6.75 3.89 11.61
N ARG A 31 7.45 4.53 12.55
CA ARG A 31 8.22 3.88 13.62
C ARG A 31 8.05 4.63 14.94
N SER A 32 6.86 4.50 15.52
CA SER A 32 6.56 5.09 16.83
C SER A 32 5.40 4.38 17.52
N LEU A 33 5.40 4.39 18.84
CA LEU A 33 4.27 3.89 19.64
C LEU A 33 3.08 4.85 19.50
N THR A 34 1.88 4.30 19.43
CA THR A 34 0.65 5.10 19.25
C THR A 34 0.49 6.19 20.34
N ALA A 35 0.83 5.87 21.59
CA ALA A 35 0.73 6.82 22.70
C ALA A 35 1.73 8.00 22.60
N GLU A 36 2.79 7.86 21.82
CA GLU A 36 3.85 8.86 21.66
C GLU A 36 3.74 9.63 20.35
N THR A 37 2.97 9.09 19.40
CA THR A 37 2.84 9.65 18.04
C THR A 37 1.98 10.90 18.06
N SER A 38 2.49 12.01 17.52
CA SER A 38 1.69 13.22 17.34
C SER A 38 0.61 12.99 16.27
N PHE A 39 -0.56 13.56 16.49
CA PHE A 39 -1.71 13.40 15.58
C PHE A 39 -1.41 13.86 14.14
N ASN A 40 -0.56 14.87 13.98
CA ASN A 40 -0.12 15.32 12.64
C ASN A 40 0.62 14.23 11.86
N VAL A 41 1.31 13.29 12.53
CA VAL A 41 1.93 12.13 11.88
C VAL A 41 0.86 11.16 11.39
N ASP A 42 -0.18 10.93 12.21
CA ASP A 42 -1.31 10.09 11.83
C ASP A 42 -2.03 10.66 10.58
N GLU A 43 -2.33 11.96 10.59
CA GLU A 43 -2.93 12.66 9.45
C GLU A 43 -2.03 12.58 8.20
N SER A 44 -0.73 12.80 8.35
CA SER A 44 0.23 12.72 7.24
C SER A 44 0.25 11.34 6.59
N LEU A 45 0.24 10.27 7.39
CA LEU A 45 0.22 8.89 6.92
C LEU A 45 -1.07 8.56 6.17
N ILE A 46 -2.22 8.95 6.70
CA ILE A 46 -3.52 8.76 6.04
C ILE A 46 -3.60 9.58 4.75
N THR A 47 -3.20 10.85 4.81
CA THR A 47 -3.22 11.75 3.67
C THR A 47 -2.34 11.26 2.54
N THR A 48 -1.10 10.84 2.85
CA THR A 48 -0.15 10.40 1.83
C THR A 48 -0.51 9.03 1.26
N ASN A 49 -0.68 8.03 2.13
CA ASN A 49 -0.80 6.64 1.71
C ASN A 49 -2.18 6.29 1.17
N PHE A 50 -3.24 6.90 1.71
CA PHE A 50 -4.62 6.58 1.35
C PHE A 50 -5.25 7.68 0.48
N LEU A 51 -5.43 8.90 1.01
CA LEU A 51 -6.12 9.96 0.26
C LEU A 51 -5.36 10.36 -1.01
N GLY A 52 -4.03 10.39 -0.97
CA GLY A 52 -3.19 10.61 -2.16
C GLY A 52 -3.43 9.54 -3.23
N THR A 53 -3.42 8.27 -2.85
CA THR A 53 -3.71 7.14 -3.74
C THR A 53 -5.13 7.24 -4.34
N VAL A 54 -6.12 7.59 -3.52
CA VAL A 54 -7.51 7.80 -3.98
C VAL A 54 -7.58 8.97 -4.97
N ALA A 55 -6.93 10.09 -4.68
CA ALA A 55 -6.93 11.26 -5.56
C ALA A 55 -6.31 10.96 -6.93
N VAL A 56 -5.13 10.29 -6.96
CA VAL A 56 -4.47 9.88 -8.21
C VAL A 56 -5.38 8.93 -9.01
N THR A 57 -5.95 7.92 -8.35
CA THR A 57 -6.87 6.99 -9.01
C THR A 57 -8.07 7.73 -9.62
N LYS A 58 -8.74 8.57 -8.84
CA LYS A 58 -9.91 9.33 -9.31
C LYS A 58 -9.59 10.28 -10.46
N SER A 59 -8.38 10.83 -10.51
CA SER A 59 -8.00 11.78 -11.55
C SER A 59 -7.94 11.16 -12.96
N ILE A 60 -7.79 9.83 -13.06
CA ILE A 60 -7.67 9.11 -14.34
C ILE A 60 -8.74 8.02 -14.55
N LEU A 61 -9.48 7.63 -13.50
CA LEU A 61 -10.42 6.51 -13.53
C LEU A 61 -11.46 6.64 -14.64
N SER A 62 -12.04 7.85 -14.82
CA SER A 62 -13.04 8.10 -15.86
C SER A 62 -12.51 7.85 -17.28
N THR A 63 -11.22 8.08 -17.50
CA THR A 63 -10.55 7.82 -18.78
C THR A 63 -10.42 6.30 -19.01
N MET A 64 -9.94 5.55 -18.03
CA MET A 64 -9.86 4.08 -18.11
C MET A 64 -11.25 3.44 -18.34
N ILE A 65 -12.29 3.93 -17.65
CA ILE A 65 -13.67 3.45 -17.84
C ILE A 65 -14.15 3.71 -19.27
N LYS A 66 -13.90 4.90 -19.82
CA LYS A 66 -14.26 5.23 -21.21
C LYS A 66 -13.48 4.42 -22.24
N GLN A 67 -12.22 4.12 -21.96
CA GLN A 67 -11.37 3.24 -22.78
C GLN A 67 -11.87 1.79 -22.80
N GLN A 68 -12.68 1.37 -21.81
CA GLN A 68 -13.02 -0.04 -21.56
C GLN A 68 -11.78 -0.92 -21.45
N ALA A 69 -10.69 -0.35 -20.90
CA ALA A 69 -9.41 -1.02 -20.71
C ALA A 69 -8.60 -0.26 -19.66
N GLY A 70 -7.88 -1.00 -18.81
CA GLY A 70 -6.95 -0.43 -17.85
C GLY A 70 -6.56 -1.40 -16.74
N GLN A 71 -5.43 -1.10 -16.10
CA GLN A 71 -4.94 -1.83 -14.95
C GLN A 71 -4.55 -0.85 -13.83
N ILE A 72 -5.18 -0.94 -12.68
CA ILE A 72 -4.83 -0.18 -11.48
C ILE A 72 -4.08 -1.11 -10.53
N VAL A 73 -2.84 -0.77 -10.23
CA VAL A 73 -2.00 -1.50 -9.27
C VAL A 73 -1.84 -0.67 -8.01
N VAL A 74 -2.13 -1.25 -6.86
CA VAL A 74 -2.10 -0.57 -5.56
C VAL A 74 -1.10 -1.26 -4.65
N ILE A 75 -0.03 -0.57 -4.30
CA ILE A 75 0.98 -1.10 -3.39
C ILE A 75 0.52 -0.88 -1.93
N SER A 76 -0.11 -1.93 -1.39
CA SER A 76 -0.46 -2.02 0.02
C SER A 76 0.74 -2.53 0.84
N SER A 77 0.56 -3.48 1.70
CA SER A 77 1.58 -4.17 2.51
C SER A 77 0.96 -5.36 3.23
N ILE A 78 1.77 -6.25 3.76
CA ILE A 78 1.34 -7.22 4.78
C ILE A 78 0.63 -6.53 5.95
N VAL A 79 1.10 -5.34 6.37
CA VAL A 79 0.43 -4.57 7.43
C VAL A 79 -0.88 -3.92 6.99
N GLY A 80 -1.29 -4.06 5.74
CA GLY A 80 -2.67 -3.84 5.27
C GLY A 80 -3.61 -5.02 5.57
N LYS A 81 -3.08 -6.15 6.03
CA LYS A 81 -3.84 -7.35 6.45
C LYS A 81 -3.74 -7.60 7.96
N ILE A 82 -2.65 -7.14 8.60
CA ILE A 82 -2.39 -7.32 10.04
C ILE A 82 -1.87 -6.02 10.64
N GLY A 83 -2.20 -5.76 11.93
CA GLY A 83 -1.57 -4.68 12.70
C GLY A 83 -0.28 -5.19 13.36
N THR A 84 0.72 -4.33 13.46
CA THR A 84 1.97 -4.60 14.16
C THR A 84 2.33 -3.44 15.10
N PRO A 85 3.08 -3.67 16.19
CA PRO A 85 3.56 -2.58 17.03
C PRO A 85 4.29 -1.50 16.24
N MET A 86 4.28 -0.27 16.71
CA MET A 86 4.95 0.91 16.17
C MET A 86 4.52 1.34 14.75
N ARG A 87 3.42 0.82 14.23
CA ARG A 87 2.94 1.06 12.86
C ARG A 87 1.42 1.27 12.77
N SER A 88 0.78 1.81 13.82
CA SER A 88 -0.68 1.93 13.91
C SER A 88 -1.30 2.64 12.72
N SER A 89 -0.93 3.88 12.45
CA SER A 89 -1.51 4.69 11.37
C SER A 89 -1.00 4.28 9.99
N TYR A 90 0.22 3.75 9.91
CA TYR A 90 0.69 3.09 8.69
C TYR A 90 -0.18 1.87 8.36
N ALA A 91 -0.43 0.99 9.33
CA ALA A 91 -1.31 -0.16 9.14
C ALA A 91 -2.73 0.27 8.78
N ALA A 92 -3.29 1.27 9.47
CA ALA A 92 -4.60 1.82 9.17
C ALA A 92 -4.70 2.34 7.73
N SER A 93 -3.71 3.13 7.27
CA SER A 93 -3.66 3.64 5.89
C SER A 93 -3.63 2.53 4.84
N LYS A 94 -2.88 1.44 5.12
CA LYS A 94 -2.78 0.29 4.20
C LYS A 94 -4.02 -0.61 4.24
N HIS A 95 -4.72 -0.73 5.37
CA HIS A 95 -6.03 -1.39 5.45
C HIS A 95 -7.11 -0.60 4.70
N ALA A 96 -7.09 0.73 4.79
CA ALA A 96 -8.03 1.59 4.07
C ALA A 96 -7.98 1.38 2.56
N LEU A 97 -6.80 1.12 1.98
CA LEU A 97 -6.65 0.78 0.57
C LEU A 97 -7.45 -0.47 0.19
N HIS A 98 -7.46 -1.51 1.02
CA HIS A 98 -8.23 -2.73 0.74
C HIS A 98 -9.73 -2.42 0.66
N GLY A 99 -10.28 -1.74 1.68
CA GLY A 99 -11.71 -1.40 1.67
C GLY A 99 -12.11 -0.55 0.47
N PHE A 100 -11.31 0.46 0.11
CA PHE A 100 -11.60 1.33 -1.02
C PHE A 100 -11.51 0.59 -2.36
N PHE A 101 -10.42 -0.13 -2.61
CA PHE A 101 -10.19 -0.77 -3.90
C PHE A 101 -11.00 -2.05 -4.11
N ASP A 102 -11.40 -2.74 -3.06
CA ASP A 102 -12.34 -3.86 -3.15
C ASP A 102 -13.75 -3.34 -3.53
N SER A 103 -14.19 -2.23 -2.95
CA SER A 103 -15.45 -1.57 -3.33
C SER A 103 -15.39 -1.08 -4.78
N LEU A 104 -14.32 -0.36 -5.15
CA LEU A 104 -14.14 0.14 -6.52
C LEU A 104 -14.14 -1.01 -7.54
N ARG A 105 -13.49 -2.14 -7.24
CA ARG A 105 -13.49 -3.32 -8.12
C ARG A 105 -14.90 -3.83 -8.38
N ALA A 106 -15.74 -3.86 -7.35
CA ALA A 106 -17.13 -4.26 -7.48
C ALA A 106 -17.97 -3.27 -8.30
N GLU A 107 -17.68 -1.95 -8.17
CA GLU A 107 -18.41 -0.90 -8.90
C GLU A 107 -18.10 -0.91 -10.40
N ILE A 108 -16.88 -1.30 -10.81
CA ILE A 108 -16.41 -1.23 -12.19
C ILE A 108 -16.19 -2.61 -12.84
N TYR A 109 -16.82 -3.66 -12.31
CA TYR A 109 -16.59 -5.05 -12.75
C TYR A 109 -16.85 -5.27 -14.26
N ASP A 110 -17.77 -4.49 -14.86
CA ASP A 110 -18.20 -4.56 -16.25
C ASP A 110 -17.43 -3.58 -17.18
N LYS A 111 -16.46 -2.82 -16.65
CA LYS A 111 -15.75 -1.75 -17.39
C LYS A 111 -14.40 -2.21 -17.98
N ASN A 112 -14.06 -3.50 -17.86
CA ASN A 112 -12.78 -4.06 -18.30
C ASN A 112 -11.54 -3.30 -17.75
N VAL A 113 -11.68 -2.75 -16.52
CA VAL A 113 -10.59 -2.14 -15.76
C VAL A 113 -10.28 -3.05 -14.59
N ASN A 114 -9.05 -3.60 -14.57
CA ASN A 114 -8.63 -4.53 -13.52
C ASN A 114 -7.98 -3.79 -12.35
N ILE A 115 -8.15 -4.31 -11.13
CA ILE A 115 -7.52 -3.77 -9.93
C ILE A 115 -6.71 -4.88 -9.25
N LEU A 116 -5.40 -4.65 -9.10
CA LEU A 116 -4.48 -5.52 -8.39
C LEU A 116 -4.02 -4.84 -7.10
N ILE A 117 -4.29 -5.45 -5.95
CA ILE A 117 -3.71 -5.04 -4.66
C ILE A 117 -2.48 -5.91 -4.39
N VAL A 118 -1.34 -5.27 -4.22
CA VAL A 118 -0.07 -5.92 -3.90
C VAL A 118 0.22 -5.76 -2.42
N CYS A 119 0.49 -6.87 -1.73
CA CYS A 119 0.82 -6.90 -0.31
C CYS A 119 2.27 -7.39 -0.11
N PRO A 120 3.28 -6.51 -0.25
CA PRO A 120 4.65 -6.88 0.04
C PRO A 120 4.87 -7.13 1.54
N GLY A 121 5.78 -8.05 1.87
CA GLY A 121 6.41 -8.14 3.18
C GLY A 121 7.53 -7.10 3.33
N PHE A 122 8.61 -7.50 3.98
CA PHE A 122 9.81 -6.66 4.04
C PHE A 122 10.54 -6.67 2.69
N VAL A 123 10.81 -5.48 2.16
CA VAL A 123 11.54 -5.28 0.90
C VAL A 123 12.70 -4.34 1.17
N LYS A 124 13.89 -4.67 0.71
CA LYS A 124 15.12 -3.89 0.89
C LYS A 124 15.07 -2.58 0.11
N THR A 125 14.48 -1.56 0.73
CA THR A 125 14.30 -0.20 0.18
C THR A 125 14.54 0.85 1.27
N ASN A 126 14.58 2.10 0.90
CA ASN A 126 14.72 3.21 1.86
C ASN A 126 13.44 3.51 2.67
N VAL A 127 12.42 2.64 2.63
CA VAL A 127 11.14 2.86 3.33
C VAL A 127 11.29 2.97 4.84
N SER A 128 12.25 2.23 5.45
CA SER A 128 12.51 2.33 6.88
C SER A 128 13.29 3.59 7.24
N ILE A 129 14.31 3.95 6.45
CA ILE A 129 15.09 5.19 6.63
C ILE A 129 14.18 6.42 6.58
N ASN A 130 13.22 6.42 5.65
CA ASN A 130 12.26 7.51 5.46
C ASN A 130 10.98 7.38 6.31
N ALA A 131 10.88 6.36 7.18
CA ALA A 131 9.73 6.20 8.07
C ALA A 131 9.63 7.37 9.06
N LEU A 132 8.42 7.80 9.35
CA LEU A 132 8.19 8.88 10.32
C LEU A 132 8.28 8.35 11.74
N ASN A 133 8.99 9.07 12.61
CA ASN A 133 8.98 8.85 14.06
C ASN A 133 7.78 9.55 14.69
N SER A 134 7.74 9.60 16.03
CA SER A 134 6.64 10.20 16.81
C SER A 134 6.42 11.69 16.57
N THR A 135 7.44 12.43 16.14
CA THR A 135 7.38 13.88 15.88
C THR A 135 7.20 14.23 14.41
N GLY A 136 7.21 13.22 13.52
CA GLY A 136 7.14 13.44 12.08
C GLY A 136 8.50 13.60 11.39
N ALA A 137 9.60 13.53 12.12
CA ALA A 137 10.92 13.47 11.52
C ALA A 137 11.18 12.07 10.93
N LYS A 138 12.12 11.98 9.98
CA LYS A 138 12.54 10.68 9.44
C LYS A 138 13.30 9.89 10.50
N GLN A 139 13.10 8.56 10.51
CA GLN A 139 13.85 7.65 11.38
C GLN A 139 15.37 7.73 11.14
N GLY A 140 15.80 7.82 9.88
CA GLY A 140 17.20 8.00 9.49
C GLY A 140 18.04 6.71 9.51
N THR A 141 17.48 5.59 9.99
CA THR A 141 18.18 4.30 10.09
C THR A 141 17.45 3.19 9.33
N MET A 142 18.21 2.20 8.87
CA MET A 142 17.66 1.01 8.22
C MET A 142 17.26 -0.01 9.28
N ASP A 143 16.03 -0.53 9.22
CA ASP A 143 15.61 -1.65 10.07
C ASP A 143 16.30 -2.94 9.61
N VAL A 144 16.74 -3.77 10.54
CA VAL A 144 17.33 -5.09 10.26
C VAL A 144 16.38 -5.99 9.44
N THR A 145 15.09 -5.94 9.75
CA THR A 145 14.06 -6.70 9.01
C THR A 145 13.90 -6.21 7.56
N THR A 146 14.06 -4.92 7.31
CA THR A 146 13.99 -4.34 5.96
C THR A 146 15.27 -4.61 5.18
N GLU A 147 16.45 -4.53 5.82
CA GLU A 147 17.74 -4.81 5.20
C GLU A 147 17.83 -6.25 4.70
N ASN A 148 17.30 -7.20 5.46
CA ASN A 148 17.23 -8.64 5.12
C ASN A 148 15.95 -9.00 4.33
N GLY A 149 15.21 -8.02 3.86
CA GLY A 149 13.99 -8.21 3.07
C GLY A 149 14.25 -8.69 1.64
N LEU A 150 13.16 -8.93 0.93
CA LEU A 150 13.19 -9.30 -0.50
C LEU A 150 13.86 -8.20 -1.34
N SER A 151 14.52 -8.57 -2.43
CA SER A 151 15.06 -7.57 -3.35
C SER A 151 13.93 -6.82 -4.07
N PRO A 152 14.09 -5.52 -4.35
CA PRO A 152 13.11 -4.76 -5.14
C PRO A 152 12.83 -5.37 -6.50
N ASP A 153 13.87 -5.85 -7.19
CA ASP A 153 13.75 -6.46 -8.53
C ASP A 153 12.89 -7.73 -8.49
N TYR A 154 13.09 -8.59 -7.49
CA TYR A 154 12.25 -9.78 -7.32
C TYR A 154 10.78 -9.40 -7.08
N VAL A 155 10.53 -8.37 -6.26
CA VAL A 155 9.15 -7.90 -6.00
C VAL A 155 8.54 -7.32 -7.27
N ALA A 156 9.29 -6.51 -8.02
CA ALA A 156 8.83 -5.94 -9.29
C ALA A 156 8.47 -7.03 -10.32
N GLU A 157 9.33 -8.05 -10.47
CA GLU A 157 9.05 -9.20 -11.35
C GLU A 157 7.74 -9.92 -10.96
N LYS A 158 7.51 -10.11 -9.65
CA LYS A 158 6.26 -10.74 -9.18
C LYS A 158 5.03 -9.87 -9.42
N ILE A 159 5.18 -8.53 -9.34
CA ILE A 159 4.10 -7.58 -9.66
C ILE A 159 3.77 -7.67 -11.14
N ILE A 160 4.77 -7.64 -12.04
CA ILE A 160 4.55 -7.76 -13.50
C ILE A 160 3.81 -9.06 -13.82
N LYS A 161 4.27 -10.20 -13.29
CA LYS A 161 3.57 -11.49 -13.48
C LYS A 161 2.13 -11.50 -12.93
N ALA A 162 1.87 -10.74 -11.86
CA ALA A 162 0.52 -10.63 -11.32
C ALA A 162 -0.39 -9.74 -12.19
N ILE A 163 0.17 -8.69 -12.81
CA ILE A 163 -0.51 -7.83 -13.79
C ILE A 163 -0.89 -8.68 -15.03
N ASP A 164 0.06 -9.38 -15.63
CA ASP A 164 -0.15 -10.22 -16.81
C ASP A 164 -1.20 -11.30 -16.57
N ALA A 165 -1.21 -11.87 -15.37
CA ALA A 165 -2.17 -12.89 -14.95
C ALA A 165 -3.52 -12.30 -14.49
N LYS A 166 -3.73 -10.98 -14.57
CA LYS A 166 -4.92 -10.25 -14.12
C LYS A 166 -5.37 -10.62 -12.70
N LYS A 167 -4.41 -10.80 -11.79
CA LYS A 167 -4.72 -11.12 -10.39
C LYS A 167 -5.37 -9.93 -9.69
N GLU A 168 -6.30 -10.21 -8.79
CA GLU A 168 -6.95 -9.19 -7.95
C GLU A 168 -6.13 -8.83 -6.72
N GLU A 169 -5.39 -9.80 -6.18
CA GLU A 169 -4.50 -9.61 -5.03
C GLU A 169 -3.28 -10.53 -5.13
N VAL A 170 -2.14 -10.06 -4.63
CA VAL A 170 -0.94 -10.87 -4.48
C VAL A 170 -0.19 -10.53 -3.20
N ILE A 171 0.18 -11.57 -2.43
CA ILE A 171 1.05 -11.45 -1.25
C ILE A 171 2.46 -11.87 -1.66
N ILE A 172 3.39 -10.91 -1.66
CA ILE A 172 4.81 -11.12 -2.00
C ILE A 172 5.63 -10.98 -0.72
N ALA A 173 5.76 -12.07 0.02
CA ALA A 173 6.33 -12.07 1.35
C ALA A 173 6.93 -13.43 1.69
N GLY A 174 7.72 -13.51 2.75
CA GLY A 174 8.24 -14.74 3.29
C GLY A 174 7.16 -15.65 3.90
N PHE A 175 7.54 -16.85 4.24
CA PHE A 175 6.62 -17.84 4.83
C PHE A 175 6.01 -17.33 6.15
N ARG A 176 6.83 -16.73 7.03
CA ARG A 176 6.38 -16.23 8.34
C ARG A 176 5.30 -15.15 8.22
N GLU A 177 5.48 -14.20 7.32
CA GLU A 177 4.51 -13.11 7.10
C GLU A 177 3.19 -13.65 6.51
N LYS A 178 3.26 -14.57 5.55
CA LYS A 178 2.08 -15.23 4.99
C LYS A 178 1.30 -16.00 6.07
N THR A 179 2.02 -16.75 6.90
CA THR A 179 1.42 -17.47 8.03
C THR A 179 0.78 -16.51 9.04
N ALA A 180 1.39 -15.35 9.31
CA ALA A 180 0.83 -14.34 10.20
C ALA A 180 -0.52 -13.80 9.69
N VAL A 181 -0.67 -13.59 8.37
CA VAL A 181 -1.94 -13.17 7.75
C VAL A 181 -3.02 -14.24 7.95
N LEU A 182 -2.71 -15.50 7.67
CA LEU A 182 -3.64 -16.61 7.88
C LEU A 182 -4.03 -16.76 9.36
N LEU A 183 -3.03 -16.66 10.25
CA LEU A 183 -3.27 -16.75 11.69
C LEU A 183 -4.19 -15.62 12.19
N LYS A 184 -3.96 -14.40 11.71
CA LYS A 184 -4.87 -13.27 12.02
C LYS A 184 -6.28 -13.52 11.52
N ARG A 185 -6.44 -14.12 10.36
CA ARG A 185 -7.76 -14.38 9.74
C ARG A 185 -8.55 -15.44 10.48
N PHE A 186 -7.90 -16.56 10.83
CA PHE A 186 -8.59 -17.76 11.33
C PHE A 186 -8.47 -17.95 12.84
N VAL A 187 -7.38 -17.47 13.46
CA VAL A 187 -7.12 -17.64 14.90
C VAL A 187 -6.65 -16.31 15.52
N PRO A 188 -7.50 -15.24 15.51
CA PRO A 188 -7.09 -13.88 15.88
C PRO A 188 -6.58 -13.76 17.31
N THR A 189 -7.10 -14.52 18.25
CA THR A 189 -6.66 -14.52 19.66
C THR A 189 -5.22 -15.02 19.81
N LEU A 190 -4.84 -16.08 19.09
CA LEU A 190 -3.48 -16.60 19.08
C LEU A 190 -2.53 -15.59 18.39
N PHE A 191 -2.94 -15.06 17.25
CA PHE A 191 -2.19 -13.99 16.58
C PHE A 191 -1.90 -12.82 17.52
N SER A 192 -2.91 -12.35 18.26
CA SER A 192 -2.76 -11.23 19.22
C SER A 192 -1.71 -11.53 20.30
N LYS A 193 -1.59 -12.77 20.77
CA LYS A 193 -0.57 -13.17 21.75
C LYS A 193 0.83 -13.17 21.14
N ILE A 194 0.96 -13.60 19.89
CA ILE A 194 2.25 -13.69 19.18
C ILE A 194 2.75 -12.30 18.79
N ILE A 195 1.87 -11.45 18.21
CA ILE A 195 2.30 -10.16 17.66
C ILE A 195 2.79 -9.17 18.71
N ARG A 196 2.32 -9.30 19.97
CA ARG A 196 2.80 -8.48 21.10
C ARG A 196 4.31 -8.60 21.34
N LYS A 197 4.89 -9.75 21.00
CA LYS A 197 6.32 -10.05 21.18
C LYS A 197 7.14 -9.84 19.90
N SER A 198 6.50 -9.42 18.82
CA SER A 198 7.15 -9.24 17.54
C SER A 198 8.03 -8.00 17.56
N LYS A 199 9.32 -8.17 17.27
CA LYS A 199 10.24 -7.07 16.99
C LYS A 199 10.06 -6.72 15.51
N VAL A 200 9.65 -5.49 15.22
CA VAL A 200 9.38 -4.98 13.86
C VAL A 200 10.42 -3.95 13.39
N VAL A 201 11.40 -3.70 14.23
CA VAL A 201 12.58 -2.83 14.02
C VAL A 201 13.82 -3.61 14.37
#